data_9d93ea8b2d9b3ab219e698144477d431
#
_entry.id   9d93ea8b2d9b3ab219e698144477d431
#
_cell.length_a   1.000
_cell.length_b   1.000
_cell.length_c   1.000
_cell.angle_alpha   90.00
_cell.angle_beta   90.00
_cell.angle_gamma   90.00
#
_symmetry.space_group_name_H-M   'P 1'
#
loop_
_entity.id
_entity.type
_entity.pdbx_description
1 polymer ?
#
loop_
_entity_poly.entity_id
_entity_poly.type
_entity_poly.pdbx_seq_one_letter_code
_entity_poly.pdbx_strand_id
1 'polypeptide(L)'
;MIIRTGGRGQGNGAALIASQGFRVLVNAEFDSAAYPLEKLGFDGKQLYARPYAPGARSPLAGFLLSHPATFSEGLIGGTLSSAWPLLDLSGRRAKLEYSGTEKIAGRRTYKLKYIPHESSDLKIKIFLDAENFHHVRTEYERNIAAPIGATPAQSISQREIRYKLIETFSDFRTEASLTLPHTYNLQFSVFRLNDPLLLDWTFNLTRFTFDYPIELKEFVTDR
;
A
#
# COMPACT_ATOMS: atom_id res chain seq x y z
N MET A 1 -4.83 -0.72 15.79
CA MET A 1 -3.68 -0.66 14.85
C MET A 1 -2.38 -0.59 15.63
N ILE A 2 -1.33 -1.18 15.10
CA ILE A 2 0.02 -1.15 15.69
C ILE A 2 0.99 -0.68 14.60
N ILE A 3 1.91 0.23 14.93
CA ILE A 3 3.06 0.57 14.08
C ILE A 3 4.36 0.13 14.75
N ARG A 4 5.30 -0.37 13.96
CA ARG A 4 6.66 -0.70 14.39
C ARG A 4 7.66 -0.04 13.45
N THR A 5 8.72 0.52 14.02
CA THR A 5 9.77 1.21 13.26
C THR A 5 11.11 0.55 13.52
N GLY A 6 11.64 -0.20 12.56
CA GLY A 6 13.01 -0.71 12.54
C GLY A 6 13.54 -1.32 13.84
N GLY A 7 12.69 -1.93 14.67
CA GLY A 7 13.07 -2.49 15.97
C GLY A 7 13.25 -1.48 17.11
N ARG A 8 12.99 -0.19 16.89
CA ARG A 8 13.26 0.86 17.90
C ARG A 8 12.03 1.47 18.55
N GLY A 9 10.82 1.07 18.13
CA GLY A 9 9.61 1.63 18.72
C GLY A 9 8.35 0.93 18.24
N GLN A 10 7.32 1.01 19.07
CA GLN A 10 5.98 0.55 18.78
C GLN A 10 4.99 1.60 19.25
N GLY A 11 4.02 1.94 18.42
CA GLY A 11 2.88 2.80 18.76
C GLY A 11 1.57 2.07 18.52
N ASN A 12 0.57 2.38 19.32
CA ASN A 12 -0.81 1.96 19.12
C ASN A 12 -1.61 3.11 18.55
N GLY A 13 -2.77 2.81 17.98
CA GLY A 13 -3.65 3.83 17.44
C GLY A 13 -4.92 3.27 16.85
N ALA A 14 -5.72 4.15 16.29
CA ALA A 14 -6.94 3.84 15.54
C ALA A 14 -6.73 4.04 14.05
N ALA A 15 -7.49 3.29 13.25
CA ALA A 15 -7.47 3.47 11.80
C ALA A 15 -8.86 3.33 11.20
N LEU A 16 -9.08 4.07 10.13
CA LEU A 16 -10.23 3.96 9.24
C LEU A 16 -9.72 3.70 7.82
N ILE A 17 -10.24 2.65 7.20
CA ILE A 17 -10.09 2.39 5.78
C ILE A 17 -11.49 2.48 5.18
N ALA A 18 -11.69 3.34 4.21
CA ALA A 18 -12.98 3.54 3.56
C ALA A 18 -12.81 3.60 2.05
N SER A 19 -13.81 3.09 1.32
CA SER A 19 -13.83 3.18 -0.14
C SER A 19 -15.26 3.35 -0.66
N GLN A 20 -15.40 4.09 -1.76
CA GLN A 20 -16.68 4.30 -2.44
C GLN A 20 -16.43 4.48 -3.95
N GLY A 21 -16.80 3.50 -4.74
CA GLY A 21 -16.42 3.45 -6.15
C GLY A 21 -14.89 3.45 -6.28
N PHE A 22 -14.32 4.45 -6.98
CA PHE A 22 -12.87 4.60 -7.14
C PHE A 22 -12.18 5.40 -6.02
N ARG A 23 -12.94 5.93 -5.07
CA ARG A 23 -12.41 6.74 -3.98
C ARG A 23 -11.92 5.84 -2.86
N VAL A 24 -10.79 6.18 -2.28
CA VAL A 24 -10.17 5.43 -1.19
C VAL A 24 -9.64 6.40 -0.15
N LEU A 25 -9.88 6.10 1.12
CA LEU A 25 -9.33 6.80 2.27
C LEU A 25 -8.64 5.79 3.18
N VAL A 26 -7.43 6.13 3.58
CA VAL A 26 -6.72 5.47 4.68
C VAL A 26 -6.37 6.55 5.69
N ASN A 27 -6.90 6.45 6.89
CA ASN A 27 -6.58 7.34 8.00
C ASN A 27 -6.06 6.50 9.17
N ALA A 28 -4.85 6.78 9.62
CA ALA A 28 -4.19 6.10 10.72
C ALA A 28 -3.69 7.13 11.73
N GLU A 29 -4.25 7.13 12.92
CA GLU A 29 -3.93 8.03 14.02
C GLU A 29 -3.28 7.25 15.16
N PHE A 30 -2.20 7.79 15.70
CA PHE A 30 -1.43 7.15 16.76
C PHE A 30 -1.59 7.88 18.08
N ASP A 31 -1.54 7.11 19.18
CA ASP A 31 -1.62 7.64 20.55
C ASP A 31 -0.37 8.44 20.95
N SER A 32 0.67 8.41 20.13
CA SER A 32 1.96 9.06 20.37
C SER A 32 2.36 9.98 19.22
N ALA A 33 2.76 11.20 19.55
CA ALA A 33 3.31 12.15 18.59
C ALA A 33 4.65 11.70 17.94
N ALA A 34 5.28 10.64 18.46
CA ALA A 34 6.47 10.05 17.85
C ALA A 34 6.19 9.36 16.50
N TYR A 35 4.90 9.08 16.21
CA TYR A 35 4.48 8.48 14.95
C TYR A 35 3.63 9.45 14.17
N PRO A 36 3.96 9.70 12.90
CA PRO A 36 3.20 10.62 12.09
C PRO A 36 1.79 10.07 11.80
N LEU A 37 0.82 10.96 11.80
CA LEU A 37 -0.49 10.70 11.25
C LEU A 37 -0.35 10.34 9.77
N GLU A 38 -0.94 9.22 9.37
CA GLU A 38 -1.05 8.83 7.96
C GLU A 38 -2.49 9.04 7.50
N LYS A 39 -2.77 10.17 6.86
CA LYS A 39 -4.06 10.40 6.21
C LYS A 39 -3.84 10.54 4.71
N LEU A 40 -4.29 9.55 3.97
CA LEU A 40 -4.16 9.41 2.54
C LEU A 40 -5.56 9.30 1.94
N GLY A 41 -5.90 10.17 1.03
CA GLY A 41 -7.21 10.18 0.37
C GLY A 41 -7.06 10.27 -1.15
N PHE A 42 -7.85 9.49 -1.86
CA PHE A 42 -8.00 9.57 -3.32
C PHE A 42 -9.46 9.87 -3.64
N ASP A 43 -9.72 11.01 -4.27
CA ASP A 43 -11.08 11.48 -4.58
C ASP A 43 -11.66 10.91 -5.89
N GLY A 44 -10.93 10.01 -6.52
CA GLY A 44 -11.21 9.44 -7.84
C GLY A 44 -10.44 10.14 -8.97
N LYS A 45 -9.69 11.20 -8.68
CA LYS A 45 -8.87 11.96 -9.64
C LYS A 45 -7.47 12.26 -9.12
N GLN A 46 -7.37 12.69 -7.87
CA GLN A 46 -6.12 13.13 -7.26
C GLN A 46 -5.89 12.44 -5.92
N LEU A 47 -4.62 12.11 -5.66
CA LEU A 47 -4.15 11.60 -4.38
C LEU A 47 -3.77 12.78 -3.48
N TYR A 48 -4.27 12.75 -2.27
CA TYR A 48 -3.99 13.69 -1.19
C TYR A 48 -3.26 12.97 -0.06
N ALA A 49 -2.28 13.63 0.53
CA ALA A 49 -1.62 13.14 1.72
C ALA A 49 -1.42 14.31 2.70
N ARG A 50 -2.00 14.19 3.88
CA ARG A 50 -1.89 15.23 4.91
C ARG A 50 -0.45 15.30 5.41
N PRO A 51 0.17 16.49 5.41
CA PRO A 51 1.46 16.69 6.07
C PRO A 51 1.27 16.58 7.60
N TYR A 52 2.20 15.96 8.32
CA TYR A 52 2.19 15.91 9.78
C TYR A 52 2.81 17.17 10.42
N ALA A 53 3.58 17.92 9.63
CA ALA A 53 4.10 19.25 9.98
C ALA A 53 4.24 20.08 8.69
N PRO A 54 4.33 21.42 8.75
CA PRO A 54 4.49 22.25 7.56
C PRO A 54 5.63 21.77 6.67
N GLY A 55 5.30 21.41 5.42
CA GLY A 55 6.25 20.89 4.44
C GLY A 55 6.77 19.47 4.67
N ALA A 56 6.35 18.78 5.74
CA ALA A 56 6.83 17.46 6.10
C ALA A 56 5.75 16.37 5.86
N ARG A 57 6.13 15.33 5.13
CA ARG A 57 5.31 14.13 4.90
C ARG A 57 6.06 12.89 5.33
N SER A 58 5.33 11.85 5.68
CA SER A 58 5.94 10.56 5.97
C SER A 58 6.64 9.99 4.73
N PRO A 59 7.63 9.12 4.92
CA PRO A 59 8.28 8.42 3.80
C PRO A 59 7.29 7.60 2.97
N LEU A 60 6.28 6.99 3.60
CA LEU A 60 5.21 6.27 2.91
C LEU A 60 4.37 7.22 2.04
N ALA A 61 3.90 8.33 2.61
CA ALA A 61 3.13 9.32 1.87
C ALA A 61 3.93 9.89 0.68
N GLY A 62 5.22 10.18 0.86
CA GLY A 62 6.11 10.63 -0.21
C GLY A 62 6.24 9.61 -1.34
N PHE A 63 6.38 8.32 -0.99
CA PHE A 63 6.42 7.24 -1.97
C PHE A 63 5.10 7.13 -2.75
N LEU A 64 3.97 7.12 -2.07
CA LEU A 64 2.65 6.96 -2.70
C LEU A 64 2.29 8.16 -3.60
N LEU A 65 2.61 9.39 -3.18
CA LEU A 65 2.44 10.59 -4.01
C LEU A 65 3.31 10.57 -5.28
N SER A 66 4.49 9.95 -5.21
CA SER A 66 5.35 9.76 -6.38
C SER A 66 4.86 8.63 -7.29
N HIS A 67 3.94 7.79 -6.82
CA HIS A 67 3.39 6.65 -7.55
C HIS A 67 1.86 6.62 -7.44
N PRO A 68 1.16 7.63 -7.96
CA PRO A 68 -0.28 7.77 -7.81
C PRO A 68 -1.08 6.60 -8.38
N ALA A 69 -0.50 5.83 -9.31
CA ALA A 69 -1.10 4.60 -9.85
C ALA A 69 -1.51 3.60 -8.75
N THR A 70 -0.85 3.58 -7.60
CA THR A 70 -1.22 2.72 -6.47
C THR A 70 -2.64 2.97 -5.97
N PHE A 71 -3.12 4.22 -6.04
CA PHE A 71 -4.46 4.63 -5.68
C PHE A 71 -5.40 4.74 -6.89
N SER A 72 -4.96 5.38 -7.99
CA SER A 72 -5.80 5.55 -9.17
C SER A 72 -6.21 4.22 -9.81
N GLU A 73 -5.36 3.21 -9.71
CA GLU A 73 -5.67 1.83 -10.10
C GLU A 73 -6.43 1.05 -9.00
N GLY A 74 -6.66 1.65 -7.82
CA GLY A 74 -7.38 1.01 -6.71
C GLY A 74 -6.63 -0.16 -6.07
N LEU A 75 -5.31 -0.19 -6.18
CA LEU A 75 -4.50 -1.29 -5.67
C LEU A 75 -4.38 -1.29 -4.15
N ILE A 76 -4.22 -0.09 -3.54
CA ILE A 76 -4.08 0.05 -2.08
C ILE A 76 -5.35 -0.38 -1.36
N GLY A 77 -5.16 -1.17 -0.30
CA GLY A 77 -6.26 -1.78 0.45
C GLY A 77 -6.77 -3.09 -0.18
N GLY A 78 -6.36 -3.40 -1.40
CA GLY A 78 -6.70 -4.65 -2.07
C GLY A 78 -8.19 -5.00 -1.99
N THR A 79 -8.50 -6.19 -1.55
CA THR A 79 -9.87 -6.72 -1.41
C THR A 79 -10.73 -5.97 -0.35
N LEU A 80 -10.15 -5.09 0.45
CA LEU A 80 -10.89 -4.20 1.37
C LEU A 80 -11.46 -2.97 0.66
N SER A 81 -11.11 -2.76 -0.61
CA SER A 81 -11.51 -1.59 -1.37
C SER A 81 -12.51 -1.95 -2.47
N SER A 82 -13.60 -1.18 -2.58
CA SER A 82 -14.51 -1.24 -3.74
C SER A 82 -13.82 -0.82 -5.04
N ALA A 83 -12.67 -0.16 -4.95
CA ALA A 83 -11.84 0.24 -6.09
C ALA A 83 -10.91 -0.89 -6.57
N TRP A 84 -10.90 -2.06 -5.92
CA TRP A 84 -9.92 -3.11 -6.25
C TRP A 84 -9.97 -3.52 -7.73
N PRO A 85 -8.82 -3.51 -8.43
CA PRO A 85 -8.80 -3.65 -9.90
C PRO A 85 -9.28 -5.01 -10.40
N LEU A 86 -9.22 -6.07 -9.58
CA LEU A 86 -9.71 -7.38 -9.98
C LEU A 86 -11.25 -7.47 -10.05
N LEU A 87 -11.97 -6.45 -9.52
CA LEU A 87 -13.42 -6.35 -9.67
C LEU A 87 -13.82 -5.85 -11.08
N ASP A 88 -12.97 -5.05 -11.74
CA ASP A 88 -13.20 -4.55 -13.09
C ASP A 88 -11.88 -4.30 -13.83
N LEU A 89 -11.20 -5.39 -14.17
CA LEU A 89 -9.90 -5.32 -14.84
C LEU A 89 -10.00 -4.73 -16.25
N SER A 90 -11.08 -5.04 -16.98
CA SER A 90 -11.30 -4.57 -18.35
C SER A 90 -11.59 -3.07 -18.40
N GLY A 91 -12.42 -2.56 -17.50
CA GLY A 91 -12.71 -1.12 -17.40
C GLY A 91 -11.48 -0.30 -17.06
N ARG A 92 -10.52 -0.87 -16.33
CA ARG A 92 -9.24 -0.23 -16.01
C ARG A 92 -8.20 -0.32 -17.13
N ARG A 93 -8.44 -1.14 -18.17
CA ARG A 93 -7.47 -1.42 -19.26
C ARG A 93 -6.12 -1.94 -18.75
N ALA A 94 -6.09 -2.45 -17.53
CA ALA A 94 -4.90 -3.06 -16.94
C ALA A 94 -4.73 -4.49 -17.44
N LYS A 95 -3.51 -5.05 -17.31
CA LYS A 95 -3.21 -6.43 -17.67
C LYS A 95 -2.76 -7.21 -16.46
N LEU A 96 -3.17 -8.48 -16.41
CA LEU A 96 -2.66 -9.47 -15.47
C LEU A 96 -1.91 -10.55 -16.24
N GLU A 97 -0.68 -10.82 -15.82
CA GLU A 97 0.13 -11.90 -16.36
C GLU A 97 0.43 -12.93 -15.26
N TYR A 98 0.13 -14.19 -15.52
CA TYR A 98 0.54 -15.26 -14.61
C TYR A 98 2.07 -15.37 -14.58
N SER A 99 2.64 -15.34 -13.39
CA SER A 99 4.09 -15.32 -13.16
C SER A 99 4.58 -16.49 -12.28
N GLY A 100 3.82 -17.58 -12.25
CA GLY A 100 4.15 -18.79 -11.50
C GLY A 100 3.49 -18.87 -10.14
N THR A 101 4.04 -19.71 -9.27
CA THR A 101 3.57 -19.90 -7.90
C THR A 101 4.66 -19.60 -6.89
N GLU A 102 4.25 -19.18 -5.69
CA GLU A 102 5.15 -18.89 -4.57
C GLU A 102 4.50 -19.35 -3.27
N LYS A 103 5.31 -19.68 -2.25
CA LYS A 103 4.77 -19.97 -0.91
C LYS A 103 4.79 -18.71 -0.06
N ILE A 104 3.62 -18.32 0.47
CA ILE A 104 3.47 -17.19 1.39
C ILE A 104 2.89 -17.73 2.70
N ALA A 105 3.56 -17.50 3.82
CA ALA A 105 3.17 -18.04 5.12
C ALA A 105 2.88 -19.56 5.10
N GLY A 106 3.67 -20.31 4.32
CA GLY A 106 3.52 -21.77 4.16
C GLY A 106 2.47 -22.23 3.16
N ARG A 107 1.60 -21.35 2.67
CA ARG A 107 0.56 -21.67 1.68
C ARG A 107 1.04 -21.41 0.26
N ARG A 108 0.63 -22.25 -0.67
CA ARG A 108 0.87 -22.06 -2.10
C ARG A 108 -0.01 -20.93 -2.61
N THR A 109 0.57 -20.02 -3.38
CA THR A 109 -0.14 -18.90 -3.99
C THR A 109 0.14 -18.82 -5.49
N TYR A 110 -0.84 -18.32 -6.24
CA TYR A 110 -0.62 -17.87 -7.62
C TYR A 110 -0.04 -16.47 -7.58
N LYS A 111 1.05 -16.27 -8.30
CA LYS A 111 1.71 -14.98 -8.46
C LYS A 111 1.31 -14.37 -9.80
N LEU A 112 0.73 -13.19 -9.75
CA LEU A 112 0.26 -12.44 -10.90
C LEU A 112 1.04 -11.12 -10.97
N LYS A 113 1.56 -10.79 -12.14
CA LYS A 113 2.12 -9.48 -12.42
C LYS A 113 0.98 -8.56 -12.87
N TYR A 114 0.81 -7.46 -12.17
CA TYR A 114 -0.14 -6.42 -12.54
C TYR A 114 0.58 -5.34 -13.35
N ILE A 115 0.01 -4.98 -14.50
CA ILE A 115 0.54 -3.95 -15.40
C ILE A 115 -0.55 -2.88 -15.51
N PRO A 116 -0.33 -1.69 -14.89
CA PRO A 116 -1.25 -0.57 -14.98
C PRO A 116 -1.46 -0.11 -16.43
N HIS A 117 -2.59 0.54 -16.72
CA HIS A 117 -2.82 1.16 -18.01
C HIS A 117 -1.82 2.31 -18.27
N GLU A 118 -1.63 3.14 -17.27
CA GLU A 118 -0.62 4.20 -17.34
C GLU A 118 0.77 3.66 -17.03
N SER A 119 1.78 4.21 -17.72
CA SER A 119 3.17 3.81 -17.50
C SER A 119 3.59 4.04 -16.05
N SER A 120 4.15 3.02 -15.44
CA SER A 120 4.66 3.06 -14.06
C SER A 120 6.01 2.36 -14.00
N ASP A 121 6.93 2.91 -13.20
CA ASP A 121 8.21 2.28 -12.87
C ASP A 121 8.11 1.29 -11.70
N LEU A 122 6.89 1.10 -11.15
CA LEU A 122 6.61 0.09 -10.15
C LEU A 122 6.47 -1.30 -10.77
N LYS A 123 7.14 -2.27 -10.18
CA LYS A 123 6.85 -3.69 -10.37
C LYS A 123 5.79 -4.11 -9.37
N ILE A 124 4.61 -4.47 -9.85
CA ILE A 124 3.46 -4.81 -9.01
C ILE A 124 3.16 -6.29 -9.16
N LYS A 125 3.04 -7.00 -8.02
CA LYS A 125 2.70 -8.41 -7.96
C LYS A 125 1.53 -8.60 -7.01
N ILE A 126 0.53 -9.35 -7.45
CA ILE A 126 -0.62 -9.76 -6.66
C ILE A 126 -0.53 -11.26 -6.42
N PHE A 127 -0.79 -11.68 -5.18
CA PHE A 127 -0.75 -13.09 -4.79
C PHE A 127 -2.13 -13.53 -4.31
N LEU A 128 -2.63 -14.58 -4.93
CA LEU A 128 -3.89 -15.22 -4.56
C LEU A 128 -3.60 -16.62 -4.01
N ASP A 129 -4.24 -16.97 -2.90
CA ASP A 129 -4.17 -18.32 -2.34
C ASP A 129 -4.61 -19.34 -3.41
N ALA A 130 -3.88 -20.44 -3.55
CA ALA A 130 -4.12 -21.40 -4.62
C ALA A 130 -5.35 -22.30 -4.39
N GLU A 131 -5.88 -22.34 -3.16
CA GLU A 131 -7.03 -23.19 -2.79
C GLU A 131 -8.36 -22.44 -2.86
N ASN A 132 -8.37 -21.18 -2.37
CA ASN A 132 -9.61 -20.41 -2.20
C ASN A 132 -9.60 -19.06 -2.93
N PHE A 133 -8.50 -18.72 -3.61
CA PHE A 133 -8.30 -17.48 -4.36
C PHE A 133 -8.38 -16.20 -3.51
N HIS A 134 -8.27 -16.29 -2.21
CA HIS A 134 -8.19 -15.10 -1.37
C HIS A 134 -6.97 -14.27 -1.76
N HIS A 135 -7.14 -12.96 -1.80
CA HIS A 135 -6.05 -12.02 -2.00
C HIS A 135 -5.21 -11.96 -0.73
N VAL A 136 -4.03 -12.56 -0.74
CA VAL A 136 -3.19 -12.68 0.47
C VAL A 136 -2.06 -11.67 0.51
N ARG A 137 -1.64 -11.13 -0.66
CA ARG A 137 -0.55 -10.14 -0.70
C ARG A 137 -0.58 -9.32 -1.99
N THR A 138 -0.14 -8.04 -1.88
CA THR A 138 0.35 -7.24 -3.01
C THR A 138 1.74 -6.72 -2.69
N GLU A 139 2.63 -6.76 -3.65
CA GLU A 139 3.99 -6.20 -3.55
C GLU A 139 4.20 -5.13 -4.61
N TYR A 140 4.76 -4.00 -4.19
CA TYR A 140 5.18 -2.90 -5.05
C TYR A 140 6.67 -2.71 -4.86
N GLU A 141 7.42 -2.74 -5.95
CA GLU A 141 8.88 -2.61 -5.91
C GLU A 141 9.35 -1.57 -6.93
N ARG A 142 10.20 -0.66 -6.47
CA ARG A 142 10.91 0.28 -7.32
C ARG A 142 12.39 0.23 -7.02
N ASN A 143 13.18 0.07 -8.07
CA ASN A 143 14.63 0.13 -7.99
C ASN A 143 15.10 1.39 -8.73
N ILE A 144 15.84 2.25 -8.04
CA ILE A 144 16.53 3.39 -8.62
C ILE A 144 17.98 2.99 -8.73
N ALA A 145 18.46 2.81 -9.96
CA ALA A 145 19.85 2.51 -10.22
C ALA A 145 20.75 3.64 -9.69
N ALA A 146 21.94 3.28 -9.26
CA ALA A 146 22.95 4.27 -8.92
C ALA A 146 23.22 5.15 -10.15
N PRO A 147 23.15 6.49 -10.04
CA PRO A 147 23.52 7.34 -11.16
C PRO A 147 25.01 7.16 -11.49
N ILE A 148 25.37 7.33 -12.74
CA ILE A 148 26.78 7.32 -13.15
C ILE A 148 27.40 8.64 -12.71
N GLY A 149 28.41 8.59 -11.86
CA GLY A 149 29.16 9.79 -11.46
C GLY A 149 30.06 10.32 -12.59
N ALA A 150 30.38 11.61 -12.56
CA ALA A 150 31.30 12.23 -13.52
C ALA A 150 32.74 11.70 -13.38
N THR A 151 33.09 11.09 -12.23
CA THR A 151 34.38 10.47 -11.96
C THR A 151 34.20 9.05 -11.40
N PRO A 152 35.21 8.16 -11.53
CA PRO A 152 35.15 6.82 -10.93
C PRO A 152 34.90 6.85 -9.41
N ALA A 153 35.48 7.79 -8.69
CA ALA A 153 35.30 7.94 -7.25
C ALA A 153 33.83 8.33 -6.90
N GLN A 154 33.21 9.20 -7.67
CA GLN A 154 31.80 9.54 -7.52
C GLN A 154 30.88 8.36 -7.85
N SER A 155 31.20 7.58 -8.88
CA SER A 155 30.43 6.37 -9.24
C SER A 155 30.50 5.31 -8.13
N ILE A 156 31.62 5.15 -7.45
CA ILE A 156 31.78 4.21 -6.32
C ILE A 156 30.95 4.63 -5.11
N SER A 157 30.74 5.93 -4.90
CA SER A 157 29.97 6.46 -3.77
C SER A 157 28.45 6.43 -4.00
N GLN A 158 28.01 6.30 -5.25
CA GLN A 158 26.59 6.28 -5.61
C GLN A 158 26.03 4.86 -5.50
N ARG A 159 24.85 4.73 -4.94
CA ARG A 159 24.24 3.44 -4.57
C ARG A 159 22.83 3.31 -5.12
N GLU A 160 22.44 2.08 -5.39
CA GLU A 160 21.05 1.71 -5.68
C GLU A 160 20.18 2.00 -4.46
N ILE A 161 18.98 2.53 -4.71
CA ILE A 161 17.93 2.69 -3.70
C ILE A 161 16.78 1.78 -4.12
N ARG A 162 16.37 0.90 -3.21
CA ARG A 162 15.22 0.04 -3.40
C ARG A 162 14.10 0.43 -2.45
N TYR A 163 12.95 0.72 -3.04
CA TYR A 163 11.69 0.90 -2.32
C TYR A 163 10.87 -0.37 -2.44
N LYS A 164 10.32 -0.83 -1.33
CA LYS A 164 9.38 -1.94 -1.32
C LYS A 164 8.21 -1.62 -0.39
N LEU A 165 6.99 -1.74 -0.94
CA LEU A 165 5.75 -1.69 -0.19
C LEU A 165 5.09 -3.06 -0.31
N ILE A 166 4.65 -3.62 0.82
CA ILE A 166 3.98 -4.91 0.89
C ILE A 166 2.68 -4.73 1.65
N GLU A 167 1.59 -5.18 1.07
CA GLU A 167 0.32 -5.38 1.74
C GLU A 167 0.11 -6.86 1.95
N THR A 168 -0.31 -7.26 3.14
CA THR A 168 -0.63 -8.66 3.46
C THR A 168 -1.99 -8.72 4.12
N PHE A 169 -2.81 -9.68 3.68
CA PHE A 169 -4.18 -9.89 4.12
C PHE A 169 -4.31 -11.28 4.72
N SER A 170 -4.89 -11.38 5.90
CA SER A 170 -5.05 -12.65 6.61
C SER A 170 -6.27 -12.63 7.53
N ASP A 171 -6.52 -13.76 8.22
CA ASP A 171 -7.68 -13.91 9.10
C ASP A 171 -9.00 -13.61 8.36
N PHE A 172 -9.24 -14.33 7.28
CA PHE A 172 -10.44 -14.17 6.44
C PHE A 172 -11.66 -14.73 7.16
N ARG A 173 -12.72 -13.91 7.25
CA ARG A 173 -14.00 -14.27 7.86
C ARG A 173 -15.15 -13.75 7.00
N THR A 174 -16.35 -14.28 7.23
CA THR A 174 -17.55 -13.84 6.52
C THR A 174 -18.17 -12.62 7.21
N GLU A 175 -18.31 -11.54 6.46
CA GLU A 175 -18.93 -10.28 6.86
C GLU A 175 -19.99 -9.90 5.82
N ALA A 176 -21.27 -9.87 6.23
CA ALA A 176 -22.40 -9.54 5.33
C ALA A 176 -22.34 -10.27 3.97
N SER A 177 -22.09 -11.58 3.98
CA SER A 177 -21.96 -12.44 2.80
C SER A 177 -20.68 -12.25 1.96
N LEU A 178 -19.77 -11.41 2.38
CA LEU A 178 -18.43 -11.26 1.77
C LEU A 178 -17.38 -11.94 2.64
N THR A 179 -16.36 -12.52 2.01
CA THR A 179 -15.20 -13.03 2.74
C THR A 179 -14.12 -11.96 2.75
N LEU A 180 -13.89 -11.37 3.93
CA LEU A 180 -12.98 -10.24 4.11
C LEU A 180 -11.87 -10.56 5.11
N PRO A 181 -10.65 -10.03 4.92
CA PRO A 181 -9.56 -10.18 5.88
C PRO A 181 -9.83 -9.33 7.13
N HIS A 182 -9.59 -9.88 8.31
CA HIS A 182 -9.64 -9.17 9.59
C HIS A 182 -8.28 -8.67 10.04
N THR A 183 -7.21 -9.11 9.39
CA THR A 183 -5.86 -8.58 9.58
C THR A 183 -5.32 -8.06 8.25
N TYR A 184 -4.96 -6.79 8.25
CA TYR A 184 -4.26 -6.13 7.16
C TYR A 184 -2.93 -5.62 7.68
N ASN A 185 -1.84 -6.00 7.02
CA ASN A 185 -0.51 -5.52 7.35
C ASN A 185 0.05 -4.75 6.16
N LEU A 186 0.59 -3.56 6.43
CA LEU A 186 1.25 -2.70 5.47
C LEU A 186 2.70 -2.52 5.91
N GLN A 187 3.65 -2.96 5.09
CA GLN A 187 5.07 -2.84 5.36
C GLN A 187 5.73 -1.99 4.28
N PHE A 188 6.39 -0.92 4.69
CA PHE A 188 7.15 -0.06 3.80
C PHE A 188 8.63 -0.08 4.17
N SER A 189 9.47 -0.33 3.19
CA SER A 189 10.91 -0.37 3.37
C SER A 189 11.66 0.42 2.30
N VAL A 190 12.71 1.11 2.72
CA VAL A 190 13.67 1.79 1.86
C VAL A 190 15.04 1.23 2.18
N PHE A 191 15.62 0.51 1.23
CA PHE A 191 16.97 -0.02 1.37
C PHE A 191 17.97 0.97 0.80
N ARG A 192 18.76 1.55 1.70
CA ARG A 192 19.95 2.36 1.42
C ARG A 192 21.11 1.75 2.18
N LEU A 193 22.33 1.90 1.68
CA LEU A 193 23.49 1.18 2.26
C LEU A 193 23.66 1.37 3.76
N ASN A 194 23.50 2.61 4.27
CA ASN A 194 23.85 2.96 5.66
C ASN A 194 22.62 3.38 6.48
N ASP A 195 21.43 3.40 5.91
CA ASP A 195 20.22 3.88 6.57
C ASP A 195 18.97 3.17 6.04
N PRO A 196 18.81 1.88 6.35
CA PRO A 196 17.59 1.17 5.98
C PRO A 196 16.41 1.65 6.83
N LEU A 197 15.33 2.06 6.17
CA LEU A 197 14.06 2.38 6.82
C LEU A 197 13.13 1.18 6.71
N LEU A 198 12.50 0.81 7.82
CA LEU A 198 11.43 -0.18 7.86
C LEU A 198 10.29 0.37 8.72
N LEU A 199 9.11 0.48 8.14
CA LEU A 199 7.86 0.80 8.81
C LEU A 199 6.89 -0.35 8.59
N ASP A 200 6.20 -0.75 9.64
CA ASP A 200 5.28 -1.88 9.64
C ASP A 200 4.02 -1.49 10.40
N TRP A 201 2.88 -1.48 9.72
CA TRP A 201 1.56 -1.21 10.30
C TRP A 201 0.74 -2.49 10.29
N THR A 202 0.20 -2.87 11.43
CA THR A 202 -0.76 -3.96 11.55
C THR A 202 -2.13 -3.39 11.93
N PHE A 203 -3.09 -3.60 11.06
CA PHE A 203 -4.48 -3.21 11.25
C PHE A 203 -5.29 -4.45 11.62
N ASN A 204 -5.83 -4.47 12.84
CA ASN A 204 -6.84 -5.45 13.25
C ASN A 204 -8.21 -4.83 12.97
N LEU A 205 -8.90 -5.35 11.94
CA LEU A 205 -10.16 -4.83 11.46
C LEU A 205 -11.28 -5.44 12.31
N THR A 206 -11.90 -4.62 13.14
CA THR A 206 -12.88 -5.07 14.16
C THR A 206 -14.31 -4.72 13.79
N ARG A 207 -14.50 -3.84 12.80
CA ARG A 207 -15.84 -3.39 12.37
C ARG A 207 -15.85 -3.12 10.88
N PHE A 208 -16.83 -3.67 10.21
CA PHE A 208 -17.15 -3.39 8.81
C PHE A 208 -18.50 -2.68 8.73
N THR A 209 -18.61 -1.70 7.87
CA THR A 209 -19.86 -0.98 7.62
C THR A 209 -20.02 -0.88 6.10
N PHE A 210 -21.14 -1.39 5.60
CA PHE A 210 -21.47 -1.40 4.17
C PHE A 210 -22.53 -0.33 3.87
N ASP A 211 -22.58 0.11 2.63
CA ASP A 211 -23.56 1.06 2.10
C ASP A 211 -23.69 2.38 2.93
N TYR A 212 -22.60 2.71 3.64
CA TYR A 212 -22.52 3.96 4.38
C TYR A 212 -22.14 5.11 3.42
N PRO A 213 -22.94 6.19 3.33
CA PRO A 213 -22.62 7.32 2.48
C PRO A 213 -21.41 8.08 3.03
N ILE A 214 -20.37 8.23 2.20
CA ILE A 214 -19.14 8.97 2.55
C ILE A 214 -19.12 10.26 1.72
N GLU A 215 -19.04 11.40 2.40
CA GLU A 215 -18.96 12.68 1.71
C GLU A 215 -17.63 12.85 0.96
N LEU A 216 -17.65 13.53 -0.19
CA LEU A 216 -16.46 13.74 -1.01
C LEU A 216 -15.31 14.40 -0.22
N LYS A 217 -15.64 15.32 0.68
CA LYS A 217 -14.65 16.03 1.51
C LYS A 217 -13.83 15.09 2.40
N GLU A 218 -14.34 13.91 2.76
CA GLU A 218 -13.60 12.93 3.58
C GLU A 218 -12.40 12.35 2.83
N PHE A 219 -12.50 12.25 1.49
CA PHE A 219 -11.43 11.75 0.63
C PHE A 219 -10.40 12.83 0.28
N VAL A 220 -10.72 14.09 0.52
CA VAL A 220 -9.84 15.23 0.31
C VAL A 220 -9.23 15.59 1.66
N THR A 221 -7.95 15.31 1.83
CA THR A 221 -7.25 15.71 3.05
C THR A 221 -6.87 17.19 2.94
N ASP A 222 -7.13 17.98 3.96
CA ASP A 222 -6.79 19.41 3.98
C ASP A 222 -5.32 19.62 3.56
N ARG A 223 -5.14 20.65 2.73
CA ARG A 223 -3.84 21.07 2.22
C ARG A 223 -2.98 21.69 3.31
#